data_5d7a86f9880191b99cd40e232050ba11
#
_entry.id   5d7a86f9880191b99cd40e232050ba11
#
_cell.length_a   1.000
_cell.length_b   1.000
_cell.length_c   1.000
_cell.angle_alpha   90.00
_cell.angle_beta   90.00
_cell.angle_gamma   90.00
#
_symmetry.space_group_name_H-M   'P 1'
#
loop_
_entity.id
_entity.type
_entity.pdbx_description
1 polymer ?
#
loop_
_entity_poly.entity_id
_entity_poly.type
_entity_poly.pdbx_seq_one_letter_code
_entity_poly.pdbx_strand_id
1 'polypeptide(L)'
;AKAMAEIDVPLNTIDAILVTHDHSDHTKGVGILSRRYHIPVYANEGTFRAMAPIIGKLGDGMARVFVTGCDFFIKQLNVLTFPTPHDAAESVGFTLGCGGKHVSVMTDIGRFDERLLSCAAGSDLVLLEANHDVDMLKVGPYPYPLKRRILSDHGHLSNDDCAAALIKLYQTGVHRAILGHLSGENNMEALALETVRQGLRR
;
A
#
# COMPACT_ATOMS: atom_id res chain seq x y z
N ALA A 1 -2.05 15.25 -8.03
CA ALA A 1 -2.91 16.14 -8.80
C ALA A 1 -3.31 15.53 -10.15
N LYS A 2 -2.32 15.09 -10.97
CA LYS A 2 -2.59 14.53 -12.31
C LYS A 2 -3.55 13.33 -12.27
N ALA A 3 -3.25 12.30 -11.48
CA ALA A 3 -4.09 11.11 -11.35
C ALA A 3 -5.54 11.41 -10.89
N MET A 4 -5.73 12.40 -10.01
CA MET A 4 -7.07 12.81 -9.57
C MET A 4 -7.86 13.51 -10.69
N ALA A 5 -7.16 14.27 -11.56
CA ALA A 5 -7.79 14.88 -12.71
C ALA A 5 -8.20 13.83 -13.77
N GLU A 6 -7.46 12.74 -13.90
CA GLU A 6 -7.78 11.64 -14.83
C GLU A 6 -9.07 10.88 -14.44
N ILE A 7 -9.48 10.97 -13.19
CA ILE A 7 -10.73 10.38 -12.69
C ILE A 7 -11.78 11.44 -12.31
N ASP A 8 -11.61 12.68 -12.77
CA ASP A 8 -12.50 13.81 -12.53
C ASP A 8 -12.85 14.09 -11.04
N VAL A 9 -11.88 13.81 -10.13
CA VAL A 9 -12.04 14.09 -8.71
C VAL A 9 -11.24 15.33 -8.30
N PRO A 10 -11.91 16.44 -7.90
CA PRO A 10 -11.24 17.64 -7.42
C PRO A 10 -10.48 17.39 -6.11
N LEU A 11 -9.24 17.87 -5.99
CA LEU A 11 -8.43 17.67 -4.78
C LEU A 11 -9.02 18.29 -3.51
N ASN A 12 -9.81 19.33 -3.62
CA ASN A 12 -10.49 19.95 -2.49
C ASN A 12 -11.68 19.14 -1.96
N THR A 13 -12.05 18.03 -2.60
CA THR A 13 -13.09 17.10 -2.12
C THR A 13 -12.51 15.94 -1.33
N ILE A 14 -11.18 15.84 -1.21
CA ILE A 14 -10.51 14.78 -0.46
C ILE A 14 -10.62 15.06 1.03
N ASP A 15 -11.12 14.10 1.78
CA ASP A 15 -11.36 14.20 3.22
C ASP A 15 -10.14 13.87 4.08
N ALA A 16 -9.23 13.04 3.58
CA ALA A 16 -8.05 12.61 4.32
C ALA A 16 -6.94 12.07 3.40
N ILE A 17 -5.71 12.14 3.89
CA ILE A 17 -4.56 11.43 3.36
C ILE A 17 -4.18 10.36 4.39
N LEU A 18 -4.21 9.09 4.01
CA LEU A 18 -3.70 7.97 4.79
C LEU A 18 -2.28 7.66 4.32
N VAL A 19 -1.32 7.62 5.24
CA VAL A 19 0.08 7.32 4.93
C VAL A 19 0.42 5.94 5.47
N THR A 20 0.88 5.05 4.59
CA THR A 20 1.26 3.69 4.94
C THR A 20 2.60 3.64 5.68
N HIS A 21 3.59 4.41 5.20
CA HIS A 21 4.94 4.46 5.76
C HIS A 21 5.73 5.70 5.26
N ASP A 22 6.95 5.86 5.74
CA ASP A 22 7.76 7.08 5.60
C ASP A 22 8.60 7.18 4.32
N HIS A 23 8.63 6.18 3.44
CA HIS A 23 9.42 6.25 2.22
C HIS A 23 9.03 7.43 1.33
N SER A 24 10.00 7.98 0.62
CA SER A 24 9.88 9.27 -0.06
C SER A 24 8.86 9.30 -1.20
N ASP A 25 8.64 8.18 -1.87
CA ASP A 25 7.63 8.00 -2.92
C ASP A 25 6.20 8.04 -2.36
N HIS A 26 6.00 7.69 -1.08
CA HIS A 26 4.73 7.81 -0.38
C HIS A 26 4.53 9.19 0.27
N THR A 27 5.61 9.91 0.62
CA THR A 27 5.51 11.09 1.49
C THR A 27 5.79 12.44 0.82
N LYS A 28 6.51 12.50 -0.32
CA LYS A 28 6.91 13.76 -0.99
C LYS A 28 5.78 14.75 -1.25
N GLY A 29 4.58 14.26 -1.56
CA GLY A 29 3.42 15.10 -1.86
C GLY A 29 2.56 15.47 -0.65
N VAL A 30 2.70 14.75 0.46
CA VAL A 30 1.77 14.80 1.60
C VAL A 30 1.67 16.20 2.19
N GLY A 31 2.79 16.80 2.57
CA GLY A 31 2.80 18.14 3.18
C GLY A 31 2.28 19.24 2.25
N ILE A 32 2.59 19.15 0.96
CA ILE A 32 2.12 20.11 -0.06
C ILE A 32 0.61 20.01 -0.22
N LEU A 33 0.06 18.81 -0.35
CA LEU A 33 -1.37 18.58 -0.52
C LEU A 33 -2.15 19.00 0.73
N SER A 34 -1.67 18.61 1.92
CA SER A 34 -2.28 19.00 3.19
C SER A 34 -2.36 20.52 3.34
N ARG A 35 -1.26 21.25 3.17
CA ARG A 35 -1.25 22.71 3.30
C ARG A 35 -2.09 23.43 2.25
N ARG A 36 -2.04 22.96 0.99
CA ARG A 36 -2.74 23.63 -0.12
C ARG A 36 -4.24 23.44 -0.09
N TYR A 37 -4.70 22.26 0.32
CA TYR A 37 -6.12 21.88 0.26
C TYR A 37 -6.76 21.66 1.63
N HIS A 38 -6.01 21.92 2.72
CA HIS A 38 -6.45 21.73 4.10
C HIS A 38 -6.93 20.31 4.39
N ILE A 39 -6.21 19.32 3.83
CA ILE A 39 -6.53 17.90 3.99
C ILE A 39 -5.79 17.36 5.21
N PRO A 40 -6.48 16.76 6.20
CA PRO A 40 -5.82 16.12 7.33
C PRO A 40 -5.04 14.88 6.90
N VAL A 41 -3.88 14.68 7.54
CA VAL A 41 -2.96 13.58 7.30
C VAL A 41 -3.05 12.60 8.46
N TYR A 42 -3.30 11.36 8.15
CA TYR A 42 -3.36 10.27 9.11
C TYR A 42 -2.14 9.36 8.94
N ALA A 43 -1.39 9.16 10.00
CA ALA A 43 -0.27 8.21 10.07
C ALA A 43 -0.08 7.76 11.52
N ASN A 44 0.64 6.65 11.74
CA ASN A 44 1.09 6.30 13.08
C ASN A 44 2.26 7.18 13.55
N GLU A 45 2.65 7.05 14.80
CA GLU A 45 3.68 7.91 15.39
C GLU A 45 5.05 7.71 14.74
N GLY A 46 5.43 6.46 14.47
CA GLY A 46 6.71 6.13 13.81
C GLY A 46 6.84 6.77 12.44
N THR A 47 5.81 6.63 11.62
CA THR A 47 5.73 7.24 10.28
C THR A 47 5.77 8.77 10.36
N PHE A 48 5.00 9.41 11.26
CA PHE A 48 5.04 10.87 11.42
C PHE A 48 6.43 11.37 11.80
N ARG A 49 7.08 10.71 12.75
CA ARG A 49 8.44 11.08 13.19
C ARG A 49 9.44 10.97 12.03
N ALA A 50 9.38 9.89 11.27
CA ALA A 50 10.32 9.65 10.17
C ALA A 50 10.06 10.56 8.96
N MET A 51 8.80 10.82 8.59
CA MET A 51 8.48 11.67 7.44
C MET A 51 8.53 13.19 7.74
N ALA A 52 8.60 13.62 8.99
CA ALA A 52 8.56 15.03 9.36
C ALA A 52 9.57 15.92 8.60
N PRO A 53 10.84 15.52 8.40
CA PRO A 53 11.80 16.30 7.61
C PRO A 53 11.40 16.46 6.13
N ILE A 54 10.64 15.51 5.59
CA ILE A 54 10.22 15.48 4.18
C ILE A 54 8.99 16.34 3.96
N ILE A 55 7.97 16.17 4.81
CA ILE A 55 6.67 16.81 4.62
C ILE A 55 6.63 18.26 5.12
N GLY A 56 7.55 18.63 6.02
CA GLY A 56 7.56 19.93 6.70
C GLY A 56 6.40 20.10 7.69
N LYS A 57 6.27 21.29 8.25
CA LYS A 57 5.21 21.59 9.23
C LYS A 57 3.82 21.55 8.58
N LEU A 58 2.92 20.77 9.19
CA LEU A 58 1.49 20.76 8.85
C LEU A 58 0.76 21.89 9.58
N GLY A 59 -0.41 22.28 9.09
CA GLY A 59 -1.29 23.23 9.78
C GLY A 59 -1.81 22.66 11.11
N ASP A 60 -2.32 23.53 11.96
CA ASP A 60 -2.86 23.15 13.27
C ASP A 60 -4.03 22.17 13.09
N GLY A 61 -3.97 21.07 13.81
CA GLY A 61 -4.98 20.01 13.75
C GLY A 61 -4.97 19.19 12.46
N MET A 62 -4.01 19.39 11.54
CA MET A 62 -3.92 18.58 10.32
C MET A 62 -3.21 17.23 10.52
N ALA A 63 -2.37 17.09 11.52
CA ALA A 63 -1.79 15.80 11.88
C ALA A 63 -2.77 15.00 12.76
N ARG A 64 -3.09 13.79 12.31
CA ARG A 64 -3.98 12.83 12.99
C ARG A 64 -3.22 11.52 13.22
N VAL A 65 -2.85 11.27 14.46
CA VAL A 65 -2.11 10.05 14.83
C VAL A 65 -3.09 8.92 15.11
N PHE A 66 -2.86 7.76 14.49
CA PHE A 66 -3.55 6.52 14.83
C PHE A 66 -2.59 5.52 15.49
N VAL A 67 -3.14 4.53 16.15
CA VAL A 67 -2.40 3.41 16.73
C VAL A 67 -2.44 2.23 15.77
N THR A 68 -1.28 1.69 15.40
CA THR A 68 -1.17 0.52 14.53
C THR A 68 -1.89 -0.70 15.15
N GLY A 69 -2.69 -1.39 14.35
CA GLY A 69 -3.51 -2.52 14.80
C GLY A 69 -4.87 -2.13 15.39
N CYS A 70 -5.16 -0.83 15.49
CA CYS A 70 -6.47 -0.32 15.91
C CYS A 70 -7.24 0.23 14.72
N ASP A 71 -8.57 0.27 14.85
CA ASP A 71 -9.44 0.94 13.91
C ASP A 71 -9.76 2.38 14.35
N PHE A 72 -10.14 3.19 13.39
CA PHE A 72 -10.66 4.55 13.60
C PHE A 72 -11.60 4.92 12.47
N PHE A 73 -12.31 6.04 12.62
CA PHE A 73 -13.28 6.50 11.65
C PHE A 73 -12.87 7.82 10.99
N ILE A 74 -13.07 7.89 9.68
CA ILE A 74 -13.07 9.13 8.90
C ILE A 74 -14.48 9.29 8.35
N LYS A 75 -15.29 10.17 8.94
CA LYS A 75 -16.74 10.24 8.67
C LYS A 75 -17.38 8.85 8.89
N GLN A 76 -17.93 8.24 7.83
CA GLN A 76 -18.56 6.92 7.85
C GLN A 76 -17.61 5.78 7.47
N LEU A 77 -16.39 6.10 7.05
CA LEU A 77 -15.39 5.12 6.66
C LEU A 77 -14.70 4.58 7.90
N ASN A 78 -14.85 3.30 8.21
CA ASN A 78 -14.01 2.59 9.16
C ASN A 78 -12.65 2.30 8.52
N VAL A 79 -11.58 2.59 9.19
CA VAL A 79 -10.20 2.36 8.77
C VAL A 79 -9.54 1.46 9.79
N LEU A 80 -9.37 0.19 9.47
CA LEU A 80 -8.57 -0.75 10.25
C LEU A 80 -7.13 -0.73 9.73
N THR A 81 -6.18 -0.58 10.63
CA THR A 81 -4.75 -0.62 10.32
C THR A 81 -4.13 -1.95 10.72
N PHE A 82 -3.15 -2.42 9.97
CA PHE A 82 -2.36 -3.61 10.33
C PHE A 82 -0.91 -3.43 9.90
N PRO A 83 0.07 -3.94 10.69
CA PRO A 83 1.47 -3.80 10.35
C PRO A 83 1.82 -4.66 9.12
N THR A 84 2.65 -4.12 8.23
CA THR A 84 3.21 -4.83 7.07
C THR A 84 4.70 -5.10 7.28
N PRO A 85 5.21 -6.27 6.82
CA PRO A 85 6.63 -6.57 6.88
C PRO A 85 7.38 -5.79 5.79
N HIS A 86 7.80 -4.57 6.13
CA HIS A 86 8.54 -3.67 5.25
C HIS A 86 9.63 -2.92 6.02
N ASP A 87 10.69 -2.49 5.33
CA ASP A 87 11.85 -1.83 5.93
C ASP A 87 11.65 -0.31 6.12
N ALA A 88 10.60 0.05 6.82
CA ALA A 88 10.23 1.41 7.16
C ALA A 88 10.11 1.57 8.69
N ALA A 89 9.95 2.80 9.18
CA ALA A 89 9.90 3.08 10.61
C ALA A 89 8.72 2.38 11.31
N GLU A 90 7.53 2.38 10.69
CA GLU A 90 6.33 1.71 11.19
C GLU A 90 5.33 1.51 10.04
N SER A 91 5.60 0.52 9.17
CA SER A 91 4.78 0.29 7.98
C SER A 91 3.45 -0.35 8.27
N VAL A 92 2.38 0.11 7.60
CA VAL A 92 1.02 -0.42 7.74
C VAL A 92 0.30 -0.57 6.39
N GLY A 93 -0.61 -1.54 6.34
CA GLY A 93 -1.69 -1.62 5.37
C GLY A 93 -3.01 -1.15 5.99
N PHE A 94 -4.04 -1.03 5.16
CA PHE A 94 -5.37 -0.58 5.55
C PHE A 94 -6.46 -1.51 5.05
N THR A 95 -7.45 -1.80 5.90
CA THR A 95 -8.75 -2.30 5.45
C THR A 95 -9.79 -1.21 5.69
N LEU A 96 -10.42 -0.79 4.61
CA LEU A 96 -11.39 0.32 4.57
C LEU A 96 -12.80 -0.25 4.48
N GLY A 97 -13.67 0.07 5.43
CA GLY A 97 -15.03 -0.45 5.51
C GLY A 97 -16.09 0.65 5.47
N CYS A 98 -17.08 0.52 4.58
CA CYS A 98 -18.24 1.41 4.53
C CYS A 98 -19.44 0.69 3.90
N GLY A 99 -20.63 0.85 4.49
CA GLY A 99 -21.87 0.28 3.93
C GLY A 99 -21.85 -1.23 3.73
N GLY A 100 -21.14 -1.99 4.59
CA GLY A 100 -21.00 -3.42 4.47
C GLY A 100 -20.01 -3.87 3.37
N LYS A 101 -19.26 -2.94 2.77
CA LYS A 101 -18.21 -3.19 1.78
C LYS A 101 -16.84 -2.95 2.38
N HIS A 102 -15.86 -3.77 1.98
CA HIS A 102 -14.50 -3.71 2.47
C HIS A 102 -13.48 -3.71 1.32
N VAL A 103 -12.51 -2.82 1.43
CA VAL A 103 -11.37 -2.74 0.51
C VAL A 103 -10.08 -2.81 1.31
N SER A 104 -9.20 -3.75 1.00
CA SER A 104 -7.88 -3.83 1.63
C SER A 104 -6.80 -3.30 0.69
N VAL A 105 -5.89 -2.49 1.26
CA VAL A 105 -4.72 -1.92 0.58
C VAL A 105 -3.47 -2.53 1.20
N MET A 106 -2.73 -3.29 0.40
CA MET A 106 -1.59 -4.12 0.80
C MET A 106 -0.43 -3.91 -0.17
N THR A 107 0.27 -2.81 -0.02
CA THR A 107 1.52 -2.51 -0.74
C THR A 107 2.68 -2.53 0.22
N ASP A 108 3.89 -2.60 -0.30
CA ASP A 108 5.12 -2.58 0.49
C ASP A 108 5.14 -3.73 1.51
N ILE A 109 5.14 -4.93 0.94
CA ILE A 109 5.05 -6.18 1.68
C ILE A 109 6.18 -7.10 1.21
N GLY A 110 7.17 -7.38 2.06
CA GLY A 110 8.24 -8.31 1.73
C GLY A 110 7.82 -9.79 1.73
N ARG A 111 6.76 -10.13 2.49
CA ARG A 111 6.16 -11.47 2.51
C ARG A 111 4.69 -11.41 2.89
N PHE A 112 3.89 -12.34 2.36
CA PHE A 112 2.48 -12.47 2.70
C PHE A 112 2.27 -13.61 3.71
N ASP A 113 1.91 -13.27 4.95
CA ASP A 113 1.72 -14.20 6.05
C ASP A 113 0.25 -14.37 6.45
N GLU A 114 -0.03 -15.27 7.41
CA GLU A 114 -1.38 -15.57 7.91
C GLU A 114 -2.06 -14.37 8.60
N ARG A 115 -1.27 -13.44 9.14
CA ARG A 115 -1.80 -12.21 9.73
C ARG A 115 -2.36 -11.30 8.64
N LEU A 116 -1.60 -11.07 7.56
CA LEU A 116 -2.07 -10.29 6.41
C LEU A 116 -3.27 -10.95 5.75
N LEU A 117 -3.26 -12.28 5.63
CA LEU A 117 -4.42 -13.04 5.15
C LEU A 117 -5.66 -12.75 5.99
N SER A 118 -5.54 -12.81 7.32
CA SER A 118 -6.66 -12.55 8.23
C SER A 118 -7.18 -11.10 8.13
N CYS A 119 -6.29 -10.11 7.93
CA CYS A 119 -6.67 -8.71 7.82
C CYS A 119 -7.45 -8.38 6.53
N ALA A 120 -7.22 -9.13 5.44
CA ALA A 120 -7.89 -8.92 4.16
C ALA A 120 -9.00 -9.94 3.88
N ALA A 121 -9.18 -10.94 4.75
CA ALA A 121 -10.19 -11.99 4.56
C ALA A 121 -11.58 -11.40 4.34
N GLY A 122 -12.30 -11.90 3.32
CA GLY A 122 -13.66 -11.46 2.99
C GLY A 122 -13.77 -10.04 2.40
N SER A 123 -12.65 -9.38 2.07
CA SER A 123 -12.71 -8.08 1.41
C SER A 123 -13.35 -8.19 0.02
N ASP A 124 -14.20 -7.22 -0.33
CA ASP A 124 -14.82 -7.14 -1.67
C ASP A 124 -13.79 -6.83 -2.76
N LEU A 125 -12.70 -6.17 -2.40
CA LEU A 125 -11.58 -5.82 -3.29
C LEU A 125 -10.29 -5.75 -2.50
N VAL A 126 -9.20 -6.26 -3.05
CA VAL A 126 -7.85 -6.10 -2.52
C VAL A 126 -6.97 -5.40 -3.54
N LEU A 127 -6.32 -4.29 -3.16
CA LEU A 127 -5.16 -3.76 -3.86
C LEU A 127 -3.93 -4.47 -3.29
N LEU A 128 -3.32 -5.36 -4.07
CA LEU A 128 -2.18 -6.16 -3.64
C LEU A 128 -0.94 -5.83 -4.47
N GLU A 129 0.19 -5.78 -3.80
CA GLU A 129 1.48 -5.58 -4.46
C GLU A 129 1.82 -6.72 -5.42
N ALA A 130 2.29 -6.34 -6.62
CA ALA A 130 2.96 -7.19 -7.60
C ALA A 130 4.18 -6.42 -8.11
N ASN A 131 5.20 -6.28 -7.25
CA ASN A 131 6.24 -5.29 -7.48
C ASN A 131 7.16 -5.65 -8.63
N HIS A 132 7.68 -6.86 -8.69
CA HIS A 132 8.71 -7.21 -9.64
C HIS A 132 8.57 -8.63 -10.18
N ASP A 133 9.06 -8.79 -11.40
CA ASP A 133 9.43 -10.10 -11.94
C ASP A 133 10.82 -10.46 -11.42
N VAL A 134 10.96 -11.68 -10.90
CA VAL A 134 12.18 -12.13 -10.24
C VAL A 134 13.38 -12.18 -11.19
N ASP A 135 13.17 -12.59 -12.44
CA ASP A 135 14.26 -12.72 -13.40
C ASP A 135 14.63 -11.34 -13.99
N MET A 136 13.67 -10.46 -14.25
CA MET A 136 13.96 -9.07 -14.60
C MET A 136 14.78 -8.38 -13.49
N LEU A 137 14.41 -8.56 -12.22
CA LEU A 137 15.15 -7.99 -11.09
C LEU A 137 16.59 -8.54 -11.02
N LYS A 138 16.78 -9.85 -11.20
CA LYS A 138 18.11 -10.47 -11.15
C LYS A 138 19.04 -9.93 -12.23
N VAL A 139 18.56 -9.78 -13.48
CA VAL A 139 19.36 -9.31 -14.62
C VAL A 139 19.35 -7.80 -14.78
N GLY A 140 18.41 -7.10 -14.15
CA GLY A 140 18.18 -5.66 -14.26
C GLY A 140 19.35 -4.81 -13.75
N PRO A 141 19.30 -3.48 -13.92
CA PRO A 141 20.42 -2.57 -13.67
C PRO A 141 20.66 -2.26 -12.18
N TYR A 142 19.80 -2.68 -11.27
CA TYR A 142 19.91 -2.33 -9.85
C TYR A 142 21.19 -2.93 -9.22
N PRO A 143 21.88 -2.18 -8.32
CA PRO A 143 23.00 -2.70 -7.56
C PRO A 143 22.61 -3.92 -6.71
N TYR A 144 23.53 -4.85 -6.56
CA TYR A 144 23.30 -6.10 -5.81
C TYR A 144 22.70 -5.90 -4.40
N PRO A 145 23.16 -4.94 -3.58
CA PRO A 145 22.54 -4.69 -2.27
C PRO A 145 21.06 -4.32 -2.36
N LEU A 146 20.66 -3.53 -3.39
CA LEU A 146 19.26 -3.16 -3.59
C LEU A 146 18.42 -4.38 -4.03
N LYS A 147 18.95 -5.22 -4.93
CA LYS A 147 18.27 -6.47 -5.32
C LYS A 147 18.02 -7.37 -4.12
N ARG A 148 19.03 -7.54 -3.23
CA ARG A 148 18.87 -8.31 -2.00
C ARG A 148 17.83 -7.74 -1.06
N ARG A 149 17.77 -6.41 -0.93
CA ARG A 149 16.76 -5.71 -0.13
C ARG A 149 15.37 -6.00 -0.67
N ILE A 150 15.15 -5.82 -1.98
CA ILE A 150 13.87 -6.05 -2.65
C ILE A 150 13.39 -7.49 -2.45
N LEU A 151 14.28 -8.48 -2.58
CA LEU A 151 13.99 -9.92 -2.42
C LEU A 151 13.90 -10.39 -0.96
N SER A 152 14.05 -9.50 0.02
CA SER A 152 14.00 -9.88 1.43
C SER A 152 12.58 -9.94 1.98
N ASP A 153 12.40 -10.58 3.14
CA ASP A 153 11.13 -10.62 3.89
C ASP A 153 10.57 -9.24 4.29
N HIS A 154 11.38 -8.19 4.14
CA HIS A 154 11.02 -6.79 4.37
C HIS A 154 11.12 -5.93 3.10
N GLY A 155 11.27 -6.55 1.95
CA GLY A 155 11.31 -5.89 0.64
C GLY A 155 9.92 -5.76 0.02
N HIS A 156 9.72 -6.43 -1.13
CA HIS A 156 8.49 -6.34 -1.92
C HIS A 156 8.08 -7.70 -2.47
N LEU A 157 6.77 -7.94 -2.62
CA LEU A 157 6.25 -9.14 -3.25
C LEU A 157 6.61 -9.19 -4.74
N SER A 158 7.11 -10.34 -5.17
CA SER A 158 7.21 -10.67 -6.59
C SER A 158 5.83 -10.94 -7.22
N ASN A 159 5.77 -11.00 -8.54
CA ASN A 159 4.56 -11.41 -9.25
C ASN A 159 4.10 -12.82 -8.84
N ASP A 160 5.04 -13.74 -8.62
CA ASP A 160 4.73 -15.11 -8.19
C ASP A 160 4.21 -15.17 -6.75
N ASP A 161 4.82 -14.41 -5.82
CA ASP A 161 4.35 -14.30 -4.44
C ASP A 161 2.98 -13.65 -4.36
N CYS A 162 2.72 -12.64 -5.20
CA CYS A 162 1.40 -12.05 -5.36
C CYS A 162 0.36 -13.08 -5.80
N ALA A 163 0.68 -13.92 -6.79
CA ALA A 163 -0.21 -15.00 -7.22
C ALA A 163 -0.50 -15.98 -6.09
N ALA A 164 0.52 -16.39 -5.35
CA ALA A 164 0.37 -17.30 -4.20
C ALA A 164 -0.50 -16.68 -3.09
N ALA A 165 -0.33 -15.38 -2.81
CA ALA A 165 -1.17 -14.66 -1.86
C ALA A 165 -2.63 -14.58 -2.31
N LEU A 166 -2.88 -14.32 -3.61
CA LEU A 166 -4.23 -14.26 -4.18
C LEU A 166 -4.96 -15.59 -4.12
N ILE A 167 -4.27 -16.72 -4.28
CA ILE A 167 -4.86 -18.06 -4.10
C ILE A 167 -5.39 -18.23 -2.67
N LYS A 168 -4.61 -17.83 -1.66
CA LYS A 168 -5.03 -17.88 -0.26
C LYS A 168 -6.20 -16.92 0.01
N LEU A 169 -6.14 -15.70 -0.49
CA LEU A 169 -7.21 -14.70 -0.36
C LEU A 169 -8.51 -15.16 -1.01
N TYR A 170 -8.46 -15.81 -2.17
CA TYR A 170 -9.63 -16.38 -2.82
C TYR A 170 -10.37 -17.38 -1.93
N GLN A 171 -9.64 -18.21 -1.18
CA GLN A 171 -10.22 -19.17 -0.23
C GLN A 171 -10.94 -18.50 0.95
N THR A 172 -10.66 -17.22 1.22
CA THR A 172 -11.32 -16.42 2.25
C THR A 172 -12.50 -15.58 1.74
N GLY A 173 -12.87 -15.74 0.47
CA GLY A 173 -13.99 -15.02 -0.16
C GLY A 173 -13.60 -13.75 -0.92
N VAL A 174 -12.32 -13.45 -1.08
CA VAL A 174 -11.86 -12.33 -1.93
C VAL A 174 -11.91 -12.76 -3.40
N HIS A 175 -12.74 -12.10 -4.20
CA HIS A 175 -12.93 -12.44 -5.62
C HIS A 175 -12.48 -11.33 -6.58
N ARG A 176 -12.00 -10.21 -6.07
CA ARG A 176 -11.52 -9.06 -6.87
C ARG A 176 -10.21 -8.57 -6.33
N ALA A 177 -9.25 -8.38 -7.22
CA ALA A 177 -7.96 -7.81 -6.90
C ALA A 177 -7.51 -6.82 -7.97
N ILE A 178 -6.79 -5.79 -7.51
CA ILE A 178 -6.01 -4.89 -8.36
C ILE A 178 -4.56 -5.17 -8.06
N LEU A 179 -3.76 -5.45 -9.08
CA LEU A 179 -2.32 -5.54 -8.96
C LEU A 179 -1.75 -4.13 -8.95
N GLY A 180 -0.98 -3.80 -7.93
CA GLY A 180 -0.44 -2.45 -7.75
C GLY A 180 1.01 -2.45 -7.33
N HIS A 181 1.55 -1.26 -7.15
CA HIS A 181 2.92 -1.01 -6.70
C HIS A 181 3.98 -1.70 -7.60
N LEU A 182 3.78 -1.64 -8.92
CA LEU A 182 4.67 -2.25 -9.89
C LEU A 182 5.96 -1.44 -10.03
N SER A 183 7.10 -2.12 -10.05
CA SER A 183 8.40 -1.51 -10.35
C SER A 183 8.44 -1.03 -11.81
N GLY A 184 8.81 0.23 -12.02
CA GLY A 184 9.00 0.76 -13.37
C GLY A 184 10.19 0.16 -14.12
N GLU A 185 11.16 -0.43 -13.41
CA GLU A 185 12.40 -0.97 -14.00
C GLU A 185 12.40 -2.51 -14.08
N ASN A 186 11.71 -3.18 -13.16
CA ASN A 186 11.81 -4.64 -13.00
C ASN A 186 10.45 -5.32 -13.15
N ASN A 187 9.49 -4.66 -13.81
CA ASN A 187 8.18 -5.23 -14.10
C ASN A 187 7.54 -4.58 -15.33
N MET A 188 6.48 -5.21 -15.82
CA MET A 188 5.56 -4.67 -16.82
C MET A 188 4.14 -5.11 -16.47
N GLU A 189 3.15 -4.24 -16.67
CA GLU A 189 1.74 -4.53 -16.35
C GLU A 189 1.25 -5.85 -16.97
N ALA A 190 1.56 -6.07 -18.24
CA ALA A 190 1.18 -7.30 -18.95
C ALA A 190 1.85 -8.55 -18.36
N LEU A 191 3.12 -8.45 -17.95
CA LEU A 191 3.86 -9.55 -17.35
C LEU A 191 3.32 -9.87 -15.95
N ALA A 192 3.12 -8.87 -15.11
CA ALA A 192 2.52 -9.05 -13.78
C ALA A 192 1.15 -9.74 -13.88
N LEU A 193 0.28 -9.24 -14.78
CA LEU A 193 -1.06 -9.81 -14.97
C LEU A 193 -1.00 -11.26 -15.47
N GLU A 194 -0.13 -11.56 -16.43
CA GLU A 194 -0.02 -12.92 -16.98
C GLU A 194 0.56 -13.90 -15.98
N THR A 195 1.62 -13.52 -15.23
CA THR A 195 2.21 -14.34 -14.17
C THR A 195 1.16 -14.72 -13.12
N VAL A 196 0.42 -13.70 -12.64
CA VAL A 196 -0.65 -13.92 -11.66
C VAL A 196 -1.76 -14.81 -12.22
N ARG A 197 -2.20 -14.58 -13.46
CA ARG A 197 -3.22 -15.44 -14.11
C ARG A 197 -2.77 -16.89 -14.25
N GLN A 198 -1.52 -17.12 -14.58
CA GLN A 198 -0.97 -18.48 -14.67
C GLN A 198 -0.89 -19.15 -13.30
N GLY A 199 -0.49 -18.40 -12.26
CA GLY A 199 -0.50 -18.88 -10.88
C GLY A 199 -1.89 -19.30 -10.41
N LEU A 200 -2.92 -18.50 -10.71
CA LEU A 200 -4.32 -18.78 -10.33
C LEU A 200 -4.97 -19.97 -11.09
N ARG A 201 -4.39 -20.43 -12.20
CA ARG A 201 -4.89 -21.57 -12.97
C ARG A 201 -4.31 -22.92 -12.54
N ARG A 202 -3.29 -22.92 -11.69
CA ARG A 202 -2.63 -24.13 -11.16
C ARG A 202 -3.32 -24.63 -9.91
#